data_7eedc59a67e4fb26b4b22f1a210ae590
#
_entry.id   7eedc59a67e4fb26b4b22f1a210ae590
#
_cell.length_a   1.000
_cell.length_b   1.000
_cell.length_c   1.000
_cell.angle_alpha   90.00
_cell.angle_beta   90.00
_cell.angle_gamma   90.00
#
_symmetry.space_group_name_H-M   'P 1'
#
loop_
_entity.id
_entity.type
_entity.pdbx_description
1 polymer ?
#
loop_
_entity_poly.entity_id
_entity_poly.type
_entity_poly.pdbx_seq_one_letter_code
_entity_poly.pdbx_strand_id
1 'polypeptide(L)'
;MKNDWFIHTNDTDKHLFVSRPKPNPSGAFSPCNMSPDDVDYEMSFGKSKKILEICGMEQKSLEYFVEKYGAEYEYLSFFKCQLISDFSPLEDLKHLQGVSIYWNIRNSTLWDMSKNPQLEYLWLDSTKKIAYDPLALQSAKTLKGIFFRGDMDTPYPMKSLGWMRGMDSLEEVILYNIKLEDRDTDVLESVPNLSRFDFPAGMFTTEEIAYTCAKYPHIKGSSLAAYNTVDAILNDVRVCGYRKPGLDLPNGQARLDKYIREFDALVARYRAELGKDP
;
A
#
# COMPACT_ATOMS: atom_id res chain seq x y z
N MET A 1 3.06 -11.53 -11.97
CA MET A 1 3.04 -11.80 -10.52
C MET A 1 1.62 -11.58 -10.06
N LYS A 2 1.02 -12.52 -9.40
CA LYS A 2 -0.36 -12.39 -8.95
C LYS A 2 -0.40 -11.32 -7.87
N ASN A 3 -1.32 -10.36 -7.99
CA ASN A 3 -1.61 -9.34 -6.96
C ASN A 3 -2.23 -9.96 -5.68
N ASP A 4 -1.90 -11.23 -5.40
CA ASP A 4 -2.57 -12.07 -4.41
C ASP A 4 -1.86 -12.11 -3.06
N TRP A 5 -0.83 -11.30 -2.88
CA TRP A 5 -0.21 -11.19 -1.56
C TRP A 5 -1.14 -10.47 -0.57
N PHE A 6 -2.21 -9.83 -1.09
CA PHE A 6 -3.21 -9.25 -0.24
C PHE A 6 -4.49 -10.07 -0.20
N ILE A 7 -4.77 -10.42 0.95
CA ILE A 7 -5.87 -11.12 1.56
C ILE A 7 -7.21 -10.51 1.11
N HIS A 8 -7.69 -10.86 -0.07
CA HIS A 8 -9.09 -10.68 -0.40
C HIS A 8 -9.91 -11.80 0.25
N THR A 9 -11.03 -11.42 0.81
CA THR A 9 -11.96 -12.18 1.66
C THR A 9 -12.50 -13.51 1.12
N ASN A 10 -12.09 -13.94 -0.06
CA ASN A 10 -12.61 -15.13 -0.74
C ASN A 10 -11.65 -16.34 -0.77
N ASP A 11 -10.53 -16.28 -0.07
CA ASP A 11 -9.57 -17.37 -0.04
C ASP A 11 -9.93 -18.38 1.06
N THR A 12 -10.13 -19.65 0.68
CA THR A 12 -10.54 -20.72 1.58
C THR A 12 -9.50 -21.07 2.64
N ASP A 13 -8.28 -20.55 2.51
CA ASP A 13 -7.17 -20.80 3.42
C ASP A 13 -7.03 -19.77 4.54
N LYS A 14 -7.97 -18.83 4.64
CA LYS A 14 -8.00 -17.81 5.68
C LYS A 14 -8.76 -18.25 6.91
N HIS A 15 -8.22 -17.90 8.06
CA HIS A 15 -8.98 -17.84 9.30
C HIS A 15 -9.62 -16.46 9.41
N LEU A 16 -10.92 -16.38 9.29
CA LEU A 16 -11.65 -15.14 9.48
C LEU A 16 -11.98 -14.99 10.96
N PHE A 17 -11.34 -14.01 11.59
CA PHE A 17 -11.57 -13.65 12.96
C PHE A 17 -12.57 -12.49 13.01
N VAL A 18 -13.83 -12.80 13.14
CA VAL A 18 -14.90 -11.79 13.24
C VAL A 18 -15.20 -11.55 14.70
N SER A 19 -14.89 -10.35 15.20
CA SER A 19 -15.35 -9.94 16.52
C SER A 19 -16.88 -9.99 16.56
N ARG A 20 -17.45 -10.56 17.62
CA ARG A 20 -18.90 -10.55 17.83
C ARG A 20 -19.40 -9.12 17.89
N PRO A 21 -20.36 -8.71 17.05
CA PRO A 21 -20.97 -7.41 17.20
C PRO A 21 -21.71 -7.38 18.53
N LYS A 22 -21.24 -6.55 19.45
CA LYS A 22 -22.07 -6.18 20.61
C LYS A 22 -23.26 -5.41 20.04
N PRO A 23 -24.51 -5.78 20.40
CA PRO A 23 -25.67 -5.09 19.90
C PRO A 23 -25.56 -3.61 20.28
N ASN A 24 -25.38 -2.77 19.27
CA ASN A 24 -25.48 -1.33 19.45
C ASN A 24 -26.97 -0.97 19.37
N PRO A 25 -27.51 -0.22 20.33
CA PRO A 25 -28.92 0.24 20.31
C PRO A 25 -29.31 1.00 19.02
N SER A 26 -28.33 1.55 18.29
CA SER A 26 -28.57 2.25 17.02
C SER A 26 -28.59 1.34 15.79
N GLY A 27 -28.36 0.02 15.92
CA GLY A 27 -28.28 -0.90 14.79
C GLY A 27 -27.05 -0.70 13.88
N ALA A 28 -26.16 0.23 14.19
CA ALA A 28 -24.93 0.42 13.44
C ALA A 28 -23.89 -0.63 13.84
N PHE A 29 -23.14 -1.12 12.85
CA PHE A 29 -21.97 -1.99 13.07
C PHE A 29 -20.90 -1.18 13.82
N SER A 30 -20.85 -1.30 15.15
CA SER A 30 -19.68 -0.82 15.89
C SER A 30 -18.64 -1.91 15.90
N PRO A 31 -17.36 -1.60 15.59
CA PRO A 31 -16.28 -2.54 15.82
C PRO A 31 -16.30 -2.88 17.32
N CYS A 32 -16.39 -4.15 17.64
CA CYS A 32 -16.37 -4.59 19.02
C CYS A 32 -14.96 -4.44 19.57
N ASN A 33 -14.84 -3.95 20.78
CA ASN A 33 -13.62 -4.03 21.55
C ASN A 33 -13.45 -5.50 21.97
N MET A 34 -12.60 -6.21 21.25
CA MET A 34 -12.32 -7.60 21.53
C MET A 34 -11.40 -7.69 22.73
N SER A 35 -11.88 -8.34 23.80
CA SER A 35 -11.12 -8.64 25.01
C SER A 35 -10.22 -9.86 24.81
N PRO A 36 -9.25 -10.12 25.71
CA PRO A 36 -8.48 -11.38 25.71
C PRO A 36 -9.34 -12.65 25.74
N ASP A 37 -10.45 -12.64 26.51
CA ASP A 37 -11.39 -13.77 26.54
C ASP A 37 -12.08 -14.00 25.19
N ASP A 38 -12.38 -12.91 24.46
CA ASP A 38 -12.90 -13.00 23.10
C ASP A 38 -11.86 -13.60 22.15
N VAL A 39 -10.57 -13.26 22.32
CA VAL A 39 -9.47 -13.86 21.56
C VAL A 39 -9.44 -15.38 21.79
N ASP A 40 -9.42 -15.84 23.02
CA ASP A 40 -9.42 -17.27 23.35
C ASP A 40 -10.62 -18.00 22.75
N TYR A 41 -11.80 -17.38 22.86
CA TYR A 41 -13.01 -17.95 22.28
C TYR A 41 -12.89 -18.13 20.76
N GLU A 42 -12.48 -17.09 20.04
CA GLU A 42 -12.35 -17.14 18.58
C GLU A 42 -11.24 -18.12 18.15
N MET A 43 -10.10 -18.10 18.84
CA MET A 43 -9.00 -19.03 18.54
C MET A 43 -9.36 -20.49 18.82
N SER A 44 -10.35 -20.76 19.67
CA SER A 44 -10.87 -22.14 19.89
C SER A 44 -11.52 -22.76 18.65
N PHE A 45 -12.00 -21.94 17.71
CA PHE A 45 -12.54 -22.37 16.42
C PHE A 45 -11.49 -22.42 15.32
N GLY A 46 -10.35 -21.79 15.55
CA GLY A 46 -9.24 -21.69 14.61
C GLY A 46 -8.55 -23.03 14.42
N LYS A 47 -8.48 -23.49 13.18
CA LYS A 47 -7.58 -24.56 12.81
C LYS A 47 -6.40 -23.91 12.08
N SER A 48 -5.21 -24.27 12.49
CA SER A 48 -3.91 -24.11 11.84
C SER A 48 -3.94 -23.54 10.41
N LYS A 49 -4.25 -22.28 10.27
CA LYS A 49 -4.14 -21.53 9.01
C LYS A 49 -3.13 -20.43 9.23
N LYS A 50 -2.28 -20.24 8.24
CA LYS A 50 -1.17 -19.28 8.33
C LYS A 50 -1.61 -17.81 8.21
N ILE A 51 -2.84 -17.56 7.78
CA ILE A 51 -3.39 -16.24 7.50
C ILE A 51 -4.53 -15.95 8.48
N LEU A 52 -4.44 -14.87 9.22
CA LEU A 52 -5.49 -14.43 10.16
C LEU A 52 -5.96 -13.02 9.82
N GLU A 53 -7.27 -12.88 9.66
CA GLU A 53 -7.94 -11.60 9.49
C GLU A 53 -8.68 -11.23 10.79
N ILE A 54 -8.29 -10.11 11.38
CA ILE A 54 -8.72 -9.66 12.71
C ILE A 54 -9.56 -8.41 12.57
N CYS A 55 -10.73 -8.36 13.25
CA CYS A 55 -11.57 -7.18 13.27
C CYS A 55 -11.82 -6.70 14.71
N GLY A 56 -11.63 -5.40 14.95
CA GLY A 56 -12.02 -4.75 16.21
C GLY A 56 -11.15 -5.09 17.43
N MET A 57 -9.94 -5.60 17.24
CA MET A 57 -9.00 -5.87 18.33
C MET A 57 -8.55 -4.58 19.02
N GLU A 58 -8.41 -4.62 20.34
CA GLU A 58 -7.84 -3.54 21.14
C GLU A 58 -6.39 -3.84 21.56
N GLN A 59 -5.69 -2.84 22.14
CA GLN A 59 -4.26 -2.96 22.47
C GLN A 59 -3.93 -4.18 23.35
N LYS A 60 -4.65 -4.36 24.46
CA LYS A 60 -4.42 -5.50 25.38
C LYS A 60 -4.66 -6.85 24.73
N SER A 61 -5.62 -6.91 23.83
CA SER A 61 -5.93 -8.15 23.10
C SER A 61 -4.89 -8.44 22.03
N LEU A 62 -4.27 -7.42 21.42
CA LEU A 62 -3.13 -7.60 20.54
C LEU A 62 -1.93 -8.18 21.29
N GLU A 63 -1.57 -7.61 22.45
CA GLU A 63 -0.48 -8.10 23.28
C GLU A 63 -0.71 -9.55 23.68
N TYR A 64 -1.89 -9.87 24.18
CA TYR A 64 -2.29 -11.22 24.53
C TYR A 64 -2.28 -12.19 23.34
N PHE A 65 -2.81 -11.77 22.19
CA PHE A 65 -2.82 -12.57 20.97
C PHE A 65 -1.39 -12.89 20.51
N VAL A 66 -0.51 -11.91 20.49
CA VAL A 66 0.89 -12.08 20.07
C VAL A 66 1.60 -13.06 21.00
N GLU A 67 1.47 -12.91 22.31
CA GLU A 67 2.09 -13.78 23.30
C GLU A 67 1.63 -15.25 23.17
N LYS A 68 0.33 -15.46 22.98
CA LYS A 68 -0.27 -16.80 23.09
C LYS A 68 -0.43 -17.53 21.76
N TYR A 69 -0.74 -16.80 20.69
CA TYR A 69 -1.16 -17.39 19.41
C TYR A 69 -0.37 -16.86 18.21
N GLY A 70 0.25 -15.70 18.31
CA GLY A 70 0.81 -14.99 17.17
C GLY A 70 1.84 -15.79 16.38
N ALA A 71 2.61 -16.66 17.03
CA ALA A 71 3.65 -17.47 16.39
C ALA A 71 3.12 -18.48 15.36
N GLU A 72 1.82 -18.76 15.36
CA GLU A 72 1.20 -19.70 14.40
C GLU A 72 0.94 -19.07 13.04
N TYR A 73 1.00 -17.73 12.92
CA TYR A 73 0.57 -16.98 11.75
C TYR A 73 1.73 -16.35 10.99
N GLU A 74 1.69 -16.46 9.68
CA GLU A 74 2.63 -15.81 8.75
C GLU A 74 2.07 -14.48 8.20
N TYR A 75 0.76 -14.34 8.14
CA TYR A 75 0.07 -13.15 7.61
C TYR A 75 -1.02 -12.68 8.58
N LEU A 76 -0.99 -11.39 8.93
CA LEU A 76 -1.98 -10.77 9.80
C LEU A 76 -2.65 -9.58 9.11
N SER A 77 -3.97 -9.54 9.13
CA SER A 77 -4.76 -8.42 8.62
C SER A 77 -5.59 -7.81 9.75
N PHE A 78 -5.34 -6.54 10.05
CA PHE A 78 -6.04 -5.78 11.09
C PHE A 78 -7.09 -4.86 10.45
N PHE A 79 -8.35 -5.29 10.45
CA PHE A 79 -9.47 -4.51 9.93
C PHE A 79 -10.19 -3.76 11.05
N LYS A 80 -10.29 -2.43 10.94
CA LYS A 80 -10.99 -1.58 11.94
C LYS A 80 -10.53 -1.77 13.39
N CYS A 81 -9.27 -2.11 13.62
CA CYS A 81 -8.68 -2.24 14.95
C CYS A 81 -8.27 -0.86 15.49
N GLN A 82 -9.25 0.05 15.61
CA GLN A 82 -9.01 1.47 15.91
C GLN A 82 -8.49 1.74 17.34
N LEU A 83 -8.58 0.76 18.23
CA LEU A 83 -8.10 0.88 19.61
C LEU A 83 -6.66 0.37 19.79
N ILE A 84 -6.04 -0.17 18.74
CA ILE A 84 -4.60 -0.45 18.75
C ILE A 84 -3.89 0.88 18.49
N SER A 85 -3.08 1.29 19.44
CA SER A 85 -2.25 2.52 19.37
C SER A 85 -0.77 2.22 19.17
N ASP A 86 -0.35 0.97 19.38
CA ASP A 86 1.02 0.51 19.28
C ASP A 86 1.06 -0.91 18.68
N PHE A 87 1.76 -1.07 17.56
CA PHE A 87 1.99 -2.35 16.91
C PHE A 87 3.33 -2.99 17.27
N SER A 88 4.09 -2.44 18.24
CA SER A 88 5.37 -3.02 18.67
C SER A 88 5.29 -4.48 19.16
N PRO A 89 4.16 -5.01 19.68
CA PRO A 89 4.07 -6.44 19.97
C PRO A 89 4.36 -7.34 18.76
N LEU A 90 4.12 -6.86 17.52
CA LEU A 90 4.45 -7.63 16.31
C LEU A 90 5.95 -7.91 16.14
N GLU A 91 6.83 -7.19 16.83
CA GLU A 91 8.28 -7.42 16.82
C GLU A 91 8.67 -8.83 17.30
N ASP A 92 7.81 -9.47 18.09
CA ASP A 92 8.05 -10.82 18.62
C ASP A 92 7.74 -11.92 17.58
N LEU A 93 7.02 -11.59 16.51
CA LEU A 93 6.57 -12.55 15.50
C LEU A 93 7.63 -12.77 14.40
N LYS A 94 8.60 -13.65 14.65
CA LYS A 94 9.75 -13.88 13.75
C LYS A 94 9.40 -14.54 12.41
N HIS A 95 8.23 -15.17 12.31
CA HIS A 95 7.74 -15.84 11.10
C HIS A 95 6.78 -14.98 10.28
N LEU A 96 6.55 -13.73 10.72
CA LEU A 96 5.62 -12.83 10.06
C LEU A 96 6.17 -12.44 8.68
N GLN A 97 5.38 -12.73 7.63
CA GLN A 97 5.71 -12.46 6.24
C GLN A 97 4.91 -11.28 5.67
N GLY A 98 3.73 -11.04 6.18
CA GLY A 98 2.91 -9.94 5.71
C GLY A 98 1.96 -9.38 6.76
N VAL A 99 1.78 -8.04 6.71
CA VAL A 99 0.83 -7.33 7.58
C VAL A 99 -0.03 -6.39 6.77
N SER A 100 -1.33 -6.41 7.06
CA SER A 100 -2.28 -5.41 6.61
C SER A 100 -2.85 -4.64 7.78
N ILE A 101 -2.83 -3.31 7.68
CA ILE A 101 -3.50 -2.42 8.63
C ILE A 101 -4.50 -1.59 7.86
N TYR A 102 -5.78 -1.87 8.08
CA TYR A 102 -6.88 -1.20 7.43
C TYR A 102 -7.71 -0.41 8.45
N TRP A 103 -7.84 0.90 8.20
CA TRP A 103 -8.64 1.82 8.99
C TRP A 103 -8.27 1.90 10.47
N ASN A 104 -6.96 2.11 10.74
CA ASN A 104 -6.46 2.48 12.05
C ASN A 104 -6.06 3.97 12.05
N ILE A 105 -6.80 4.79 12.80
CA ILE A 105 -6.62 6.25 12.84
C ILE A 105 -5.82 6.73 14.06
N ARG A 106 -5.54 5.87 15.02
CA ARG A 106 -4.85 6.23 16.27
C ARG A 106 -3.36 6.15 16.13
N ASN A 107 -2.87 5.08 15.53
CA ASN A 107 -1.44 4.86 15.39
C ASN A 107 -0.80 5.88 14.45
N SER A 108 0.33 6.42 14.88
CA SER A 108 1.12 7.39 14.12
C SER A 108 2.48 6.86 13.69
N THR A 109 2.87 5.67 14.16
CA THR A 109 4.17 5.05 13.88
C THR A 109 3.99 3.57 13.59
N LEU A 110 4.93 3.01 12.85
CA LEU A 110 5.09 1.56 12.71
C LEU A 110 6.08 1.07 13.78
N TRP A 111 6.16 -0.24 13.94
CA TRP A 111 7.11 -0.91 14.85
C TRP A 111 8.51 -1.02 14.21
N ASP A 112 9.49 -1.51 14.97
CA ASP A 112 10.82 -1.84 14.42
C ASP A 112 10.76 -3.15 13.62
N MET A 113 10.53 -3.03 12.32
CA MET A 113 10.39 -4.17 11.41
C MET A 113 11.70 -4.94 11.17
N SER A 114 12.85 -4.42 11.64
CA SER A 114 14.10 -5.19 11.65
C SER A 114 14.02 -6.44 12.54
N LYS A 115 13.04 -6.47 13.46
CA LYS A 115 12.76 -7.61 14.33
C LYS A 115 12.02 -8.75 13.63
N ASN A 116 11.44 -8.50 12.43
CA ASN A 116 10.70 -9.48 11.63
C ASN A 116 11.51 -9.86 10.38
N PRO A 117 12.46 -10.80 10.47
CA PRO A 117 13.42 -11.09 9.40
C PRO A 117 12.79 -11.74 8.15
N GLN A 118 11.52 -12.12 8.21
CA GLN A 118 10.78 -12.71 7.09
C GLN A 118 9.69 -11.77 6.54
N LEU A 119 9.58 -10.52 7.05
CA LEU A 119 8.55 -9.59 6.61
C LEU A 119 8.83 -9.09 5.18
N GLU A 120 7.98 -9.51 4.25
CA GLU A 120 8.10 -9.19 2.83
C GLU A 120 7.04 -8.21 2.34
N TYR A 121 5.89 -8.13 3.01
CA TYR A 121 4.75 -7.36 2.50
C TYR A 121 4.06 -6.54 3.57
N LEU A 122 3.73 -5.29 3.22
CA LEU A 122 3.00 -4.38 4.10
C LEU A 122 1.91 -3.62 3.33
N TRP A 123 0.70 -3.64 3.89
CA TRP A 123 -0.44 -2.88 3.36
C TRP A 123 -0.96 -1.91 4.41
N LEU A 124 -0.99 -0.64 4.05
CA LEU A 124 -1.43 0.45 4.90
C LEU A 124 -2.59 1.19 4.22
N ASP A 125 -3.80 0.91 4.67
CA ASP A 125 -5.03 1.50 4.13
C ASP A 125 -5.70 2.38 5.18
N SER A 126 -6.05 3.59 4.79
CA SER A 126 -6.72 4.56 5.68
C SER A 126 -5.96 4.80 7.01
N THR A 127 -4.63 4.88 6.91
CA THR A 127 -3.69 5.11 8.02
C THR A 127 -2.95 6.45 7.86
N LYS A 128 -3.71 7.55 7.82
CA LYS A 128 -3.22 8.89 7.44
C LYS A 128 -1.95 9.35 8.15
N LYS A 129 -1.86 9.11 9.46
CA LYS A 129 -0.71 9.58 10.26
C LYS A 129 0.57 8.84 9.90
N ILE A 130 0.47 7.52 9.67
CA ILE A 130 1.59 6.69 9.24
C ILE A 130 2.01 7.06 7.81
N ALA A 131 1.05 7.23 6.91
CA ALA A 131 1.31 7.50 5.49
C ALA A 131 2.02 8.84 5.24
N TYR A 132 1.96 9.79 6.17
CA TYR A 132 2.55 11.11 5.96
C TYR A 132 4.08 11.08 5.86
N ASP A 133 4.77 10.44 6.81
CA ASP A 133 6.24 10.33 6.83
C ASP A 133 6.66 8.95 7.36
N PRO A 134 6.55 7.88 6.54
CA PRO A 134 6.70 6.51 7.02
C PRO A 134 8.17 6.06 7.13
N LEU A 135 9.04 6.88 7.74
CA LEU A 135 10.47 6.59 7.89
C LEU A 135 10.79 5.28 8.64
N ALA A 136 9.89 4.84 9.51
CA ALA A 136 10.04 3.54 10.20
C ALA A 136 10.15 2.36 9.23
N LEU A 137 9.65 2.48 7.99
CA LEU A 137 9.79 1.47 6.93
C LEU A 137 11.25 1.17 6.59
N GLN A 138 12.16 2.11 6.80
CA GLN A 138 13.59 1.91 6.53
C GLN A 138 14.21 0.81 7.42
N SER A 139 13.56 0.41 8.50
CA SER A 139 13.97 -0.73 9.33
C SER A 139 13.65 -2.08 8.65
N ALA A 140 12.69 -2.13 7.74
CA ALA A 140 12.21 -3.34 7.06
C ALA A 140 13.11 -3.71 5.86
N LYS A 141 14.28 -4.25 6.12
CA LYS A 141 15.28 -4.58 5.07
C LYS A 141 14.88 -5.73 4.15
N THR A 142 13.90 -6.54 4.53
CA THR A 142 13.39 -7.68 3.75
C THR A 142 12.12 -7.37 2.97
N LEU A 143 11.57 -6.14 3.12
CA LEU A 143 10.31 -5.76 2.52
C LEU A 143 10.43 -5.70 0.99
N LYS A 144 9.61 -6.49 0.30
CA LYS A 144 9.51 -6.58 -1.17
C LYS A 144 8.38 -5.75 -1.73
N GLY A 145 7.27 -5.69 -1.02
CA GLY A 145 6.08 -4.98 -1.48
C GLY A 145 5.43 -4.12 -0.42
N ILE A 146 5.05 -2.90 -0.83
CA ILE A 146 4.29 -1.98 0.01
C ILE A 146 3.15 -1.34 -0.76
N PHE A 147 1.99 -1.29 -0.09
CA PHE A 147 0.81 -0.63 -0.59
C PHE A 147 0.35 0.45 0.41
N PHE A 148 0.21 1.67 -0.08
CA PHE A 148 -0.45 2.76 0.63
C PHE A 148 -1.76 3.13 -0.05
N ARG A 149 -2.83 3.17 0.73
CA ARG A 149 -4.12 3.69 0.27
C ARG A 149 -4.62 4.79 1.18
N GLY A 150 -4.92 5.92 0.58
CA GLY A 150 -5.65 7.01 1.24
C GLY A 150 -7.12 6.71 1.41
N ASP A 151 -7.86 7.66 1.96
CA ASP A 151 -9.32 7.57 2.07
C ASP A 151 -9.97 7.56 0.67
N MET A 152 -11.22 7.08 0.57
CA MET A 152 -11.94 7.02 -0.70
C MET A 152 -12.13 8.40 -1.33
N ASP A 153 -12.42 9.42 -0.51
CA ASP A 153 -12.82 10.74 -0.97
C ASP A 153 -11.69 11.77 -0.94
N THR A 154 -10.65 11.56 -0.13
CA THR A 154 -9.59 12.54 0.09
C THR A 154 -8.21 11.91 0.00
N PRO A 155 -7.35 12.37 -0.92
CA PRO A 155 -5.97 11.92 -0.99
C PRO A 155 -5.23 12.21 0.32
N TYR A 156 -4.49 11.21 0.83
CA TYR A 156 -3.64 11.47 1.99
C TYR A 156 -2.33 12.13 1.56
N PRO A 157 -1.89 13.18 2.27
CA PRO A 157 -0.60 13.76 2.03
C PRO A 157 0.50 12.77 2.45
N MET A 158 1.52 12.64 1.61
CA MET A 158 2.79 11.99 1.91
C MET A 158 3.90 12.99 1.65
N LYS A 159 4.81 13.16 2.59
CA LYS A 159 5.86 14.15 2.55
C LYS A 159 6.75 14.00 1.31
N SER A 160 7.27 12.79 1.08
CA SER A 160 8.13 12.46 -0.06
C SER A 160 8.24 10.94 -0.23
N LEU A 161 8.93 10.52 -1.29
CA LEU A 161 9.35 9.13 -1.48
C LEU A 161 10.65 8.76 -0.72
N GLY A 162 11.22 9.70 0.03
CA GLY A 162 12.51 9.54 0.73
C GLY A 162 12.58 8.37 1.71
N TRP A 163 11.43 7.88 2.18
CA TRP A 163 11.34 6.70 3.03
C TRP A 163 11.83 5.40 2.34
N MET A 164 11.84 5.35 1.00
CA MET A 164 12.32 4.18 0.25
C MET A 164 13.84 4.05 0.27
N ARG A 165 14.57 5.07 0.72
CA ARG A 165 16.03 5.11 0.67
C ARG A 165 16.69 3.97 1.45
N GLY A 166 17.51 3.18 0.75
CA GLY A 166 18.20 2.02 1.34
C GLY A 166 17.29 0.80 1.62
N MET A 167 16.14 0.72 0.95
CA MET A 167 15.27 -0.47 0.96
C MET A 167 15.58 -1.34 -0.27
N ASP A 168 16.76 -1.98 -0.24
CA ASP A 168 17.30 -2.69 -1.38
C ASP A 168 16.46 -3.89 -1.84
N SER A 169 15.68 -4.49 -0.93
CA SER A 169 14.79 -5.62 -1.25
C SER A 169 13.47 -5.21 -1.89
N LEU A 170 13.16 -3.90 -1.95
CA LEU A 170 11.86 -3.42 -2.40
C LEU A 170 11.69 -3.61 -3.91
N GLU A 171 10.68 -4.39 -4.29
CA GLU A 171 10.36 -4.74 -5.68
C GLU A 171 9.10 -4.02 -6.19
N GLU A 172 8.16 -3.72 -5.29
CA GLU A 172 6.86 -3.17 -5.65
C GLU A 172 6.41 -2.09 -4.67
N VAL A 173 6.00 -0.94 -5.21
CA VAL A 173 5.36 0.15 -4.46
C VAL A 173 4.07 0.54 -5.16
N ILE A 174 2.96 0.56 -4.41
CA ILE A 174 1.66 0.99 -4.91
C ILE A 174 1.14 2.10 -4.00
N LEU A 175 0.88 3.25 -4.60
CA LEU A 175 0.31 4.42 -3.95
C LEU A 175 -1.09 4.68 -4.53
N TYR A 176 -2.13 4.43 -3.77
CA TYR A 176 -3.50 4.69 -4.21
C TYR A 176 -4.12 5.84 -3.40
N ASN A 177 -4.63 6.84 -4.09
CA ASN A 177 -5.20 8.05 -3.49
C ASN A 177 -4.25 8.73 -2.48
N ILE A 178 -2.98 8.83 -2.85
CA ILE A 178 -1.90 9.53 -2.14
C ILE A 178 -1.52 10.78 -2.94
N LYS A 179 -1.15 11.85 -2.24
CA LYS A 179 -0.63 13.10 -2.80
C LYS A 179 0.74 13.40 -2.20
N LEU A 180 1.77 13.42 -3.01
CA LEU A 180 3.12 13.81 -2.59
C LEU A 180 3.22 15.34 -2.41
N GLU A 181 3.90 15.78 -1.36
CA GLU A 181 4.30 17.17 -1.16
C GLU A 181 5.59 17.45 -1.92
N ASP A 182 6.59 16.57 -1.76
CA ASP A 182 7.80 16.54 -2.56
C ASP A 182 7.75 15.39 -3.57
N ARG A 183 7.88 15.72 -4.85
CA ARG A 183 7.74 14.79 -5.98
C ARG A 183 9.08 14.34 -6.58
N ASP A 184 10.18 14.53 -5.84
CA ASP A 184 11.47 14.05 -6.28
C ASP A 184 11.47 12.52 -6.46
N THR A 185 11.80 12.07 -7.67
CA THR A 185 11.90 10.65 -8.04
C THR A 185 13.33 10.13 -8.06
N ASP A 186 14.34 10.95 -7.76
CA ASP A 186 15.74 10.51 -7.77
C ASP A 186 16.04 9.48 -6.68
N VAL A 187 15.20 9.40 -5.65
CA VAL A 187 15.25 8.33 -4.65
C VAL A 187 15.16 6.94 -5.26
N LEU A 188 14.53 6.77 -6.45
CA LEU A 188 14.40 5.50 -7.15
C LEU A 188 15.78 4.89 -7.52
N GLU A 189 16.84 5.71 -7.61
CA GLU A 189 18.22 5.22 -7.80
C GLU A 189 18.71 4.39 -6.61
N SER A 190 18.18 4.67 -5.41
CA SER A 190 18.57 3.96 -4.18
C SER A 190 17.75 2.69 -3.92
N VAL A 191 16.91 2.28 -4.88
CA VAL A 191 16.03 1.10 -4.76
C VAL A 191 16.23 0.20 -5.99
N PRO A 192 17.36 -0.49 -6.08
CA PRO A 192 17.82 -1.13 -7.34
C PRO A 192 16.92 -2.27 -7.82
N ASN A 193 16.16 -2.91 -6.93
CA ASN A 193 15.30 -4.03 -7.27
C ASN A 193 13.83 -3.61 -7.56
N LEU A 194 13.53 -2.30 -7.48
CA LEU A 194 12.18 -1.81 -7.76
C LEU A 194 11.81 -2.06 -9.23
N SER A 195 10.84 -2.93 -9.44
CA SER A 195 10.35 -3.30 -10.77
C SER A 195 8.94 -2.75 -11.06
N ARG A 196 8.19 -2.41 -9.99
CA ARG A 196 6.84 -1.86 -10.10
C ARG A 196 6.63 -0.65 -9.21
N PHE A 197 6.15 0.44 -9.82
CA PHE A 197 5.76 1.65 -9.13
C PHE A 197 4.43 2.17 -9.68
N ASP A 198 3.35 1.89 -8.96
CA ASP A 198 2.01 2.36 -9.30
C ASP A 198 1.60 3.56 -8.43
N PHE A 199 1.04 4.58 -9.07
CA PHE A 199 0.60 5.81 -8.40
C PHE A 199 -0.58 6.45 -9.16
N PRO A 200 -1.39 7.34 -8.52
CA PRO A 200 -2.48 8.04 -9.19
C PRO A 200 -2.02 8.83 -10.42
N ALA A 201 -2.74 8.74 -11.52
CA ALA A 201 -2.38 9.37 -12.81
C ALA A 201 -2.07 10.87 -12.71
N GLY A 202 -2.64 11.57 -11.73
CA GLY A 202 -2.43 13.01 -11.51
C GLY A 202 -1.37 13.37 -10.46
N MET A 203 -0.60 12.41 -9.95
CA MET A 203 0.39 12.65 -8.87
C MET A 203 1.57 13.49 -9.36
N PHE A 204 2.08 13.20 -10.54
CA PHE A 204 3.22 13.89 -11.18
C PHE A 204 2.78 14.69 -12.39
N THR A 205 3.62 15.58 -12.90
CA THR A 205 3.45 16.19 -14.22
C THR A 205 3.79 15.20 -15.34
N THR A 206 3.35 15.49 -16.55
CA THR A 206 3.68 14.64 -17.72
C THR A 206 5.20 14.59 -17.95
N GLU A 207 5.90 15.69 -17.70
CA GLU A 207 7.36 15.81 -17.80
C GLU A 207 8.07 14.94 -16.76
N GLU A 208 7.62 14.98 -15.48
CA GLU A 208 8.17 14.15 -14.40
C GLU A 208 7.96 12.66 -14.69
N ILE A 209 6.79 12.27 -15.23
CA ILE A 209 6.52 10.88 -15.63
C ILE A 209 7.43 10.46 -16.78
N ALA A 210 7.55 11.29 -17.84
CA ALA A 210 8.38 11.00 -18.99
C ALA A 210 9.87 10.89 -18.62
N TYR A 211 10.36 11.78 -17.73
CA TYR A 211 11.71 11.70 -17.18
C TYR A 211 11.94 10.39 -16.42
N THR A 212 11.01 10.01 -15.55
CA THR A 212 11.07 8.76 -14.80
C THR A 212 11.10 7.55 -15.71
N CYS A 213 10.26 7.53 -16.77
CA CYS A 213 10.28 6.46 -17.79
C CYS A 213 11.61 6.38 -18.58
N ALA A 214 12.20 7.53 -18.86
CA ALA A 214 13.49 7.59 -19.54
C ALA A 214 14.65 7.13 -18.65
N LYS A 215 14.64 7.60 -17.39
CA LYS A 215 15.72 7.35 -16.42
C LYS A 215 15.69 5.91 -15.90
N TYR A 216 14.48 5.34 -15.64
CA TYR A 216 14.28 4.03 -15.04
C TYR A 216 13.40 3.11 -15.90
N PRO A 217 13.83 2.71 -17.11
CA PRO A 217 13.00 1.97 -18.08
C PRO A 217 12.61 0.55 -17.61
N HIS A 218 13.28 0.02 -16.58
CA HIS A 218 12.98 -1.27 -15.97
C HIS A 218 11.78 -1.19 -15.01
N ILE A 219 11.50 -0.01 -14.46
CA ILE A 219 10.33 0.17 -13.56
C ILE A 219 9.06 0.28 -14.41
N LYS A 220 8.05 -0.51 -14.07
CA LYS A 220 6.74 -0.52 -14.71
C LYS A 220 5.69 0.02 -13.76
N GLY A 221 4.62 0.59 -14.31
CA GLY A 221 3.47 1.07 -13.55
C GLY A 221 2.38 1.56 -14.47
N SER A 222 1.14 1.50 -14.01
CA SER A 222 -0.03 1.90 -14.80
C SER A 222 0.02 3.38 -15.22
N SER A 223 0.60 4.23 -14.38
CA SER A 223 0.75 5.68 -14.62
C SER A 223 2.12 6.08 -15.17
N LEU A 224 3.05 5.14 -15.35
CA LEU A 224 4.32 5.35 -16.09
C LEU A 224 4.10 5.22 -17.59
N ALA A 225 3.15 5.99 -18.12
CA ALA A 225 2.71 5.98 -19.50
C ALA A 225 2.03 7.31 -19.86
N ALA A 226 1.71 7.52 -21.13
CA ALA A 226 0.94 8.69 -21.58
C ALA A 226 -0.48 8.71 -20.99
N TYR A 227 -1.07 7.55 -20.78
CA TYR A 227 -2.42 7.37 -20.22
C TYR A 227 -2.53 6.01 -19.52
N ASN A 228 -3.56 5.83 -18.69
CA ASN A 228 -3.95 4.54 -18.14
C ASN A 228 -5.47 4.36 -18.17
N THR A 229 -5.92 3.12 -17.94
CA THR A 229 -7.33 2.74 -17.83
C THR A 229 -7.75 2.46 -16.38
N VAL A 230 -6.81 2.40 -15.45
CA VAL A 230 -7.04 2.03 -14.05
C VAL A 230 -7.73 3.16 -13.29
N ASP A 231 -7.29 4.40 -13.52
CA ASP A 231 -7.85 5.60 -12.88
C ASP A 231 -9.03 6.22 -13.64
N ALA A 232 -9.52 5.54 -14.69
CA ALA A 232 -10.57 6.03 -15.57
C ALA A 232 -11.97 5.64 -15.05
N ILE A 233 -12.36 6.15 -13.87
CA ILE A 233 -13.62 5.76 -13.20
C ILE A 233 -14.87 6.21 -13.99
N LEU A 234 -14.80 7.39 -14.60
CA LEU A 234 -15.92 8.02 -15.33
C LEU A 234 -15.66 8.18 -16.83
N ASN A 235 -14.54 7.72 -17.32
CA ASN A 235 -14.07 7.84 -18.70
C ASN A 235 -13.45 6.53 -19.16
N ASP A 236 -13.19 6.36 -20.46
CA ASP A 236 -12.52 5.16 -20.98
C ASP A 236 -11.03 5.15 -20.66
N VAL A 237 -10.38 6.33 -20.64
CA VAL A 237 -8.96 6.49 -20.33
C VAL A 237 -8.69 7.73 -19.48
N ARG A 238 -7.64 7.68 -18.67
CA ARG A 238 -7.11 8.82 -17.93
C ARG A 238 -5.73 9.20 -18.46
N VAL A 239 -5.58 10.44 -18.98
CA VAL A 239 -4.26 10.94 -19.39
C VAL A 239 -3.38 11.13 -18.15
N CYS A 240 -2.14 10.60 -18.19
CA CYS A 240 -1.21 10.70 -17.07
C CYS A 240 -0.54 12.08 -17.05
N GLY A 241 -0.61 12.71 -15.88
CA GLY A 241 -0.07 14.06 -15.64
C GLY A 241 -0.98 14.90 -14.75
N TYR A 242 -0.37 15.83 -14.02
CA TYR A 242 -1.09 16.73 -13.13
C TYR A 242 -2.14 17.56 -13.89
N ARG A 243 -3.39 17.53 -13.43
CA ARG A 243 -4.54 18.21 -14.04
C ARG A 243 -4.86 17.78 -15.49
N LYS A 244 -4.41 16.61 -15.91
CA LYS A 244 -4.80 16.07 -17.24
C LYS A 244 -6.21 15.48 -17.18
N PRO A 245 -6.94 15.44 -18.32
CA PRO A 245 -8.33 15.00 -18.38
C PRO A 245 -8.47 13.47 -18.41
N GLY A 246 -9.67 12.98 -18.06
CA GLY A 246 -10.19 11.74 -18.60
C GLY A 246 -10.75 11.97 -20.02
N LEU A 247 -10.76 10.95 -20.84
CA LEU A 247 -11.27 11.00 -22.22
C LEU A 247 -12.19 9.82 -22.47
N ASP A 248 -13.31 10.10 -23.15
CA ASP A 248 -14.24 9.08 -23.65
C ASP A 248 -13.92 8.78 -25.11
N LEU A 249 -13.83 7.51 -25.44
CA LEU A 249 -13.55 7.04 -26.79
C LEU A 249 -14.86 6.63 -27.49
N PRO A 250 -14.96 6.79 -28.82
CA PRO A 250 -13.90 7.24 -29.77
C PRO A 250 -13.78 8.77 -29.89
N ASN A 251 -14.67 9.57 -29.28
CA ASN A 251 -14.71 11.03 -29.46
C ASN A 251 -13.41 11.72 -29.02
N GLY A 252 -12.75 11.19 -27.99
CA GLY A 252 -11.49 11.71 -27.47
C GLY A 252 -10.24 11.20 -28.18
N GLN A 253 -10.35 10.31 -29.18
CA GLN A 253 -9.21 9.60 -29.77
C GLN A 253 -8.14 10.55 -30.32
N ALA A 254 -8.51 11.54 -31.09
CA ALA A 254 -7.54 12.49 -31.67
C ALA A 254 -6.75 13.28 -30.60
N ARG A 255 -7.40 13.57 -29.45
CA ARG A 255 -6.73 14.20 -28.31
C ARG A 255 -5.79 13.22 -27.61
N LEU A 256 -6.21 11.97 -27.45
CA LEU A 256 -5.39 10.91 -26.88
C LEU A 256 -4.13 10.70 -27.72
N ASP A 257 -4.26 10.56 -29.04
CA ASP A 257 -3.14 10.40 -29.96
C ASP A 257 -2.15 11.57 -29.89
N LYS A 258 -2.65 12.79 -29.68
CA LYS A 258 -1.80 13.96 -29.45
C LYS A 258 -0.99 13.81 -28.15
N TYR A 259 -1.64 13.45 -27.04
CA TYR A 259 -0.96 13.24 -25.75
C TYR A 259 0.09 12.13 -25.83
N ILE A 260 -0.21 11.02 -26.52
CA ILE A 260 0.75 9.92 -26.74
C ILE A 260 1.99 10.44 -27.46
N ARG A 261 1.82 11.12 -28.61
CA ARG A 261 2.96 11.67 -29.38
C ARG A 261 3.80 12.65 -28.57
N GLU A 262 3.15 13.54 -27.80
CA GLU A 262 3.86 14.51 -26.94
C GLU A 262 4.65 13.80 -25.84
N PHE A 263 4.07 12.78 -25.21
CA PHE A 263 4.71 11.98 -24.18
C PHE A 263 5.93 11.21 -24.72
N ASP A 264 5.76 10.53 -25.87
CA ASP A 264 6.83 9.76 -26.51
C ASP A 264 8.00 10.67 -26.91
N ALA A 265 7.70 11.87 -27.41
CA ALA A 265 8.73 12.86 -27.72
C ALA A 265 9.50 13.34 -26.46
N LEU A 266 8.80 13.50 -25.33
CA LEU A 266 9.44 13.84 -24.06
C LEU A 266 10.35 12.71 -23.57
N VAL A 267 9.88 11.46 -23.61
CA VAL A 267 10.68 10.29 -23.22
C VAL A 267 11.94 10.18 -24.09
N ALA A 268 11.80 10.33 -25.42
CA ALA A 268 12.93 10.29 -26.34
C ALA A 268 13.95 11.40 -26.05
N ARG A 269 13.47 12.63 -25.81
CA ARG A 269 14.35 13.75 -25.42
C ARG A 269 15.13 13.46 -24.16
N TYR A 270 14.45 13.00 -23.09
CA TYR A 270 15.11 12.72 -21.82
C TYR A 270 16.08 11.54 -21.91
N ARG A 271 15.79 10.51 -22.74
CA ARG A 271 16.77 9.44 -23.00
C ARG A 271 18.05 9.96 -23.63
N ALA A 272 17.94 10.84 -24.64
CA ALA A 272 19.08 11.47 -25.26
C ALA A 272 19.88 12.33 -24.27
N GLU A 273 19.21 13.16 -23.46
CA GLU A 273 19.84 13.97 -22.42
C GLU A 273 20.58 13.13 -21.36
N LEU A 274 20.07 11.93 -21.05
CA LEU A 274 20.65 10.99 -20.09
C LEU A 274 21.73 10.08 -20.71
N GLY A 275 22.03 10.20 -22.01
CA GLY A 275 22.95 9.33 -22.71
C GLY A 275 22.47 7.87 -22.80
N LYS A 276 21.17 7.65 -22.74
CA LYS A 276 20.50 6.35 -22.85
C LYS A 276 19.85 6.24 -24.23
N ASP A 277 20.66 6.17 -25.27
CA ASP A 277 20.16 5.96 -26.63
C ASP A 277 19.41 4.63 -26.78
N PRO A 278 18.43 4.54 -27.73
CA PRO A 278 17.51 3.44 -27.86
C PRO A 278 18.13 2.10 -28.18
#